data_41a48d9d0082ff8f743a7d42fcca43fc
#
_entry.id   41a48d9d0082ff8f743a7d42fcca43fc
#
_cell.length_a   1.000
_cell.length_b   1.000
_cell.length_c   1.000
_cell.angle_alpha   90.00
_cell.angle_beta   90.00
_cell.angle_gamma   90.00
#
_symmetry.space_group_name_H-M   'P 1'
#
loop_
_entity.id
_entity.type
_entity.pdbx_description
1 polymer ?
#
loop_
_entity_poly.entity_id
_entity_poly.type
_entity_poly.pdbx_seq_one_letter_code
_entity_poly.pdbx_strand_id
1 'polypeptide(L)'
;LREFTSQPLSIIPASKDLIKVKFLEAFLLVTIAVITYNFNLESIDTIKLNMPLKTIQFYGYVGVLPFILFTIAPWLSSDFSEISLKAISFYGGVIISFLGGTAWGWAPNSLANIRFGIACTFINLAIIFFVFEDFLIALVICFLAFPLFLYYETKNNSSFKNDSEYAEMRRILTLLVTICYFICLAFVFNPYT
;
A
#
# COMPACT_ATOMS: atom_id res chain seq x y z
N LEU A 1 -60.81 -16.01 14.87
CA LEU A 1 -59.96 -16.11 13.68
C LEU A 1 -58.98 -14.96 13.71
N ARG A 2 -57.74 -15.21 14.20
CA ARG A 2 -56.59 -14.28 14.13
C ARG A 2 -55.75 -14.75 12.95
N GLU A 3 -55.64 -13.91 11.93
CA GLU A 3 -54.68 -14.11 10.85
C GLU A 3 -53.25 -13.90 11.36
N PHE A 4 -52.47 -14.96 11.32
CA PHE A 4 -51.03 -14.92 11.51
C PHE A 4 -50.43 -14.45 10.18
N THR A 5 -50.14 -13.17 10.06
CA THR A 5 -49.28 -12.67 8.99
C THR A 5 -47.85 -13.05 9.32
N SER A 6 -47.35 -14.12 8.68
CA SER A 6 -45.97 -14.50 8.66
C SER A 6 -45.16 -13.44 7.89
N GLN A 7 -44.40 -12.61 8.63
CA GLN A 7 -43.39 -11.77 7.99
C GLN A 7 -42.27 -12.70 7.43
N PRO A 8 -41.84 -12.47 6.19
CA PRO A 8 -40.68 -13.20 5.68
C PRO A 8 -39.44 -12.80 6.48
N LEU A 9 -38.76 -13.79 7.05
CA LEU A 9 -37.41 -13.65 7.60
C LEU A 9 -36.55 -12.96 6.53
N SER A 10 -36.10 -11.76 6.80
CA SER A 10 -35.08 -11.06 6.01
C SER A 10 -33.75 -11.82 6.20
N ILE A 11 -33.54 -12.80 5.34
CA ILE A 11 -32.28 -13.53 5.24
C ILE A 11 -31.32 -12.60 4.53
N ILE A 12 -30.23 -12.22 5.27
CA ILE A 12 -28.91 -11.84 4.80
C ILE A 12 -28.57 -10.35 4.66
N PRO A 13 -27.74 -9.87 5.60
CA PRO A 13 -26.48 -9.25 5.19
C PRO A 13 -25.21 -9.97 5.70
N ALA A 14 -25.34 -11.07 6.46
CA ALA A 14 -24.19 -11.73 7.10
C ALA A 14 -23.12 -12.29 6.13
N SER A 15 -23.44 -12.58 4.87
CA SER A 15 -22.46 -13.14 3.94
C SER A 15 -21.51 -12.09 3.34
N LYS A 16 -22.00 -10.88 3.07
CA LYS A 16 -21.16 -9.79 2.52
C LYS A 16 -20.15 -9.29 3.56
N ASP A 17 -20.56 -9.16 4.81
CA ASP A 17 -19.68 -8.72 5.88
C ASP A 17 -18.63 -9.79 6.24
N LEU A 18 -18.99 -11.08 6.16
CA LEU A 18 -18.05 -12.19 6.38
C LEU A 18 -16.98 -12.26 5.28
N ILE A 19 -17.33 -11.97 4.02
CA ILE A 19 -16.38 -11.89 2.92
C ILE A 19 -15.43 -10.71 3.11
N LYS A 20 -15.96 -9.55 3.55
CA LYS A 20 -15.17 -8.36 3.87
C LYS A 20 -14.13 -8.64 4.96
N VAL A 21 -14.55 -9.29 6.05
CA VAL A 21 -13.68 -9.65 7.16
C VAL A 21 -12.60 -10.63 6.71
N LYS A 22 -12.95 -11.69 5.96
CA LYS A 22 -11.98 -12.67 5.45
C LYS A 22 -10.98 -12.06 4.47
N PHE A 23 -11.42 -11.11 3.63
CA PHE A 23 -10.53 -10.39 2.72
C PHE A 23 -9.56 -9.50 3.49
N LEU A 24 -10.03 -8.81 4.54
CA LEU A 24 -9.19 -7.99 5.41
C LEU A 24 -8.19 -8.85 6.20
N GLU A 25 -8.61 -10.02 6.71
CA GLU A 25 -7.74 -10.99 7.38
C GLU A 25 -6.67 -11.53 6.45
N ALA A 26 -7.02 -11.96 5.24
CA ALA A 26 -6.07 -12.43 4.24
C ALA A 26 -5.06 -11.34 3.86
N PHE A 27 -5.53 -10.09 3.70
CA PHE A 27 -4.69 -8.95 3.43
C PHE A 27 -3.73 -8.65 4.59
N LEU A 28 -4.23 -8.69 5.83
CA LEU A 28 -3.43 -8.48 7.04
C LEU A 28 -2.37 -9.58 7.20
N LEU A 29 -2.71 -10.83 6.91
CA LEU A 29 -1.78 -11.96 6.93
C LEU A 29 -0.67 -11.82 5.89
N VAL A 30 -0.99 -11.40 4.66
CA VAL A 30 0.00 -11.13 3.60
C VAL A 30 0.91 -9.98 4.01
N THR A 31 0.36 -8.90 4.57
CA THR A 31 1.13 -7.75 5.03
C THR A 31 2.06 -8.12 6.18
N ILE A 32 1.56 -8.87 7.17
CA ILE A 32 2.37 -9.38 8.30
C ILE A 32 3.44 -10.35 7.79
N ALA A 33 3.12 -11.25 6.86
CA ALA A 33 4.09 -12.18 6.27
C ALA A 33 5.22 -11.45 5.55
N VAL A 34 4.91 -10.39 4.79
CA VAL A 34 5.92 -9.55 4.13
C VAL A 34 6.78 -8.80 5.16
N ILE A 35 6.18 -8.27 6.22
CA ILE A 35 6.89 -7.56 7.29
C ILE A 35 7.77 -8.53 8.09
N THR A 36 7.24 -9.70 8.50
CA THR A 36 8.00 -10.71 9.26
C THR A 36 9.11 -11.34 8.44
N TYR A 37 8.90 -11.54 7.14
CA TYR A 37 9.95 -12.01 6.24
C TYR A 37 11.11 -11.02 6.14
N ASN A 38 10.83 -9.72 6.02
CA ASN A 38 11.85 -8.68 6.01
C ASN A 38 12.57 -8.55 7.37
N PHE A 39 11.85 -8.71 8.49
CA PHE A 39 12.44 -8.65 9.84
C PHE A 39 13.38 -9.84 10.12
N ASN A 40 13.06 -11.04 9.63
CA ASN A 40 13.94 -12.21 9.73
C ASN A 40 15.21 -12.09 8.87
N LEU A 41 15.20 -11.26 7.83
CA LEU A 41 16.40 -10.98 7.02
C LEU A 41 17.42 -10.10 7.77
N GLU A 42 16.99 -9.18 8.63
CA GLU A 42 17.89 -8.35 9.46
C GLU A 42 18.62 -9.16 10.53
N SER A 43 18.06 -10.28 11.00
CA SER A 43 18.70 -11.13 12.01
C SER A 43 19.82 -12.02 11.47
N ILE A 44 20.09 -12.02 10.16
CA ILE A 44 21.13 -12.81 9.49
C ILE A 44 22.39 -11.96 9.16
N ASP A 45 22.64 -10.93 9.94
CA ASP A 45 23.76 -9.98 9.77
C ASP A 45 25.18 -10.58 9.90
N THR A 46 25.34 -11.87 10.04
CA THR A 46 26.66 -12.52 10.06
C THR A 46 27.03 -13.27 8.78
N ILE A 47 26.13 -13.41 7.85
CA ILE A 47 26.41 -13.95 6.53
C ILE A 47 26.32 -12.79 5.54
N LYS A 48 27.47 -12.30 5.03
CA LYS A 48 27.52 -11.48 3.81
C LYS A 48 26.87 -12.27 2.66
N LEU A 49 25.56 -12.37 2.65
CA LEU A 49 24.82 -12.78 1.48
C LEU A 49 24.92 -11.60 0.50
N ASN A 50 25.84 -11.71 -0.44
CA ASN A 50 25.72 -10.99 -1.70
C ASN A 50 24.43 -11.49 -2.38
N MET A 51 23.27 -11.02 -1.89
CA MET A 51 22.03 -11.26 -2.63
C MET A 51 22.22 -10.61 -3.99
N PRO A 52 22.08 -11.36 -5.09
CA PRO A 52 22.21 -10.75 -6.41
C PRO A 52 21.13 -9.65 -6.50
N LEU A 53 21.51 -8.48 -6.98
CA LEU A 53 20.63 -7.31 -7.20
C LEU A 53 19.29 -7.73 -7.87
N LYS A 54 19.31 -8.74 -8.73
CA LYS A 54 18.15 -9.36 -9.36
C LYS A 54 17.11 -9.90 -8.37
N THR A 55 17.55 -10.40 -7.22
CA THR A 55 16.63 -10.92 -6.18
C THR A 55 15.91 -9.77 -5.49
N ILE A 56 16.60 -8.69 -5.14
CA ILE A 56 16.01 -7.50 -4.53
C ILE A 56 15.01 -6.84 -5.49
N GLN A 57 15.37 -6.73 -6.77
CA GLN A 57 14.49 -6.22 -7.81
C GLN A 57 13.23 -7.07 -7.94
N PHE A 58 13.34 -8.40 -7.96
CA PHE A 58 12.20 -9.31 -8.02
C PHE A 58 11.20 -9.06 -6.89
N TYR A 59 11.66 -8.98 -5.64
CA TYR A 59 10.79 -8.70 -4.50
C TYR A 59 10.15 -7.30 -4.56
N GLY A 60 10.88 -6.31 -5.07
CA GLY A 60 10.32 -4.98 -5.33
C GLY A 60 9.12 -5.04 -6.27
N TYR A 61 9.23 -5.77 -7.39
CA TYR A 61 8.12 -5.93 -8.34
C TYR A 61 6.97 -6.77 -7.79
N VAL A 62 7.24 -7.80 -6.99
CA VAL A 62 6.19 -8.56 -6.30
C VAL A 62 5.35 -7.65 -5.38
N GLY A 63 5.98 -6.66 -4.73
CA GLY A 63 5.28 -5.67 -3.91
C GLY A 63 4.30 -4.78 -4.68
N VAL A 64 4.38 -4.71 -6.02
CA VAL A 64 3.41 -3.97 -6.84
C VAL A 64 2.16 -4.78 -7.16
N LEU A 65 2.21 -6.11 -7.08
CA LEU A 65 1.06 -6.97 -7.41
C LEU A 65 -0.22 -6.61 -6.66
N PRO A 66 -0.22 -6.34 -5.33
CA PRO A 66 -1.43 -5.91 -4.64
C PRO A 66 -2.01 -4.60 -5.18
N PHE A 67 -1.16 -3.63 -5.58
CA PHE A 67 -1.64 -2.40 -6.21
C PHE A 67 -2.39 -2.68 -7.49
N ILE A 68 -1.85 -3.53 -8.37
CA ILE A 68 -2.48 -3.90 -9.64
C ILE A 68 -3.83 -4.60 -9.39
N LEU A 69 -3.86 -5.58 -8.47
CA LEU A 69 -5.07 -6.33 -8.14
C LEU A 69 -6.19 -5.40 -7.62
N PHE A 70 -5.87 -4.51 -6.69
CA PHE A 70 -6.86 -3.59 -6.13
C PHE A 70 -7.28 -2.49 -7.11
N THR A 71 -6.42 -2.15 -8.09
CA THR A 71 -6.77 -1.20 -9.15
C THR A 71 -7.75 -1.79 -10.15
N ILE A 72 -7.64 -3.08 -10.47
CA ILE A 72 -8.49 -3.76 -11.46
C ILE A 72 -9.84 -4.18 -10.83
N ALA A 73 -9.86 -4.55 -9.55
CA ALA A 73 -11.05 -5.09 -8.88
C ALA A 73 -12.31 -4.19 -8.98
N PRO A 74 -12.24 -2.85 -8.85
CA PRO A 74 -13.41 -1.97 -9.01
C PRO A 74 -14.06 -2.05 -10.39
N TRP A 75 -13.27 -2.30 -11.43
CA TRP A 75 -13.74 -2.41 -12.81
C TRP A 75 -14.41 -3.75 -13.13
N LEU A 76 -14.13 -4.78 -12.33
CA LEU A 76 -14.71 -6.11 -12.51
C LEU A 76 -16.09 -6.25 -11.82
N SER A 77 -16.29 -5.56 -10.70
CA SER A 77 -17.55 -5.62 -9.95
C SER A 77 -17.73 -4.41 -9.05
N SER A 78 -18.91 -3.80 -9.14
CA SER A 78 -19.31 -2.68 -8.28
C SER A 78 -19.33 -3.04 -6.78
N ASP A 79 -19.64 -4.31 -6.45
CA ASP A 79 -19.68 -4.80 -5.07
C ASP A 79 -18.31 -4.75 -4.37
N PHE A 80 -17.23 -4.83 -5.14
CA PHE A 80 -15.85 -4.79 -4.63
C PHE A 80 -15.19 -3.41 -4.73
N SER A 81 -15.86 -2.43 -5.36
CA SER A 81 -15.25 -1.13 -5.65
C SER A 81 -14.79 -0.41 -4.39
N GLU A 82 -15.66 -0.19 -3.43
CA GLU A 82 -15.34 0.53 -2.19
C GLU A 82 -14.26 -0.17 -1.37
N ILE A 83 -14.36 -1.51 -1.24
CA ILE A 83 -13.38 -2.31 -0.47
C ILE A 83 -12.02 -2.23 -1.12
N SER A 84 -11.94 -2.35 -2.45
CA SER A 84 -10.67 -2.32 -3.18
C SER A 84 -10.00 -0.96 -3.10
N LEU A 85 -10.77 0.14 -3.19
CA LEU A 85 -10.26 1.49 -3.05
C LEU A 85 -9.76 1.79 -1.63
N LYS A 86 -10.43 1.28 -0.61
CA LYS A 86 -9.97 1.34 0.78
C LYS A 86 -8.72 0.49 0.98
N ALA A 87 -8.69 -0.73 0.42
CA ALA A 87 -7.56 -1.65 0.55
C ALA A 87 -6.28 -1.12 -0.11
N ILE A 88 -6.37 -0.54 -1.33
CA ILE A 88 -5.21 0.04 -2.00
C ILE A 88 -4.66 1.24 -1.21
N SER A 89 -5.53 2.08 -0.65
CA SER A 89 -5.12 3.21 0.17
C SER A 89 -4.42 2.77 1.45
N PHE A 90 -4.99 1.80 2.15
CA PHE A 90 -4.39 1.22 3.36
C PHE A 90 -3.02 0.58 3.07
N TYR A 91 -2.94 -0.23 2.01
CA TYR A 91 -1.69 -0.86 1.59
C TYR A 91 -0.62 0.17 1.23
N GLY A 92 -1.00 1.22 0.50
CA GLY A 92 -0.10 2.31 0.17
C GLY A 92 0.45 3.04 1.39
N GLY A 93 -0.40 3.29 2.39
CA GLY A 93 0.03 3.88 3.65
C GLY A 93 1.07 3.03 4.38
N VAL A 94 0.86 1.70 4.44
CA VAL A 94 1.83 0.76 5.01
C VAL A 94 3.17 0.81 4.26
N ILE A 95 3.13 0.80 2.92
CA ILE A 95 4.35 0.88 2.10
C ILE A 95 5.08 2.22 2.30
N ILE A 96 4.37 3.35 2.37
CA ILE A 96 4.97 4.67 2.63
C ILE A 96 5.66 4.69 3.99
N SER A 97 5.03 4.11 5.03
CA SER A 97 5.62 4.00 6.36
C SER A 97 6.87 3.14 6.37
N PHE A 98 6.82 1.99 5.68
CA PHE A 98 7.98 1.11 5.49
C PHE A 98 9.15 1.82 4.79
N LEU A 99 8.87 2.49 3.67
CA LEU A 99 9.86 3.28 2.94
C LEU A 99 10.43 4.41 3.79
N GLY A 100 9.59 5.08 4.60
CA GLY A 100 10.03 6.08 5.57
C GLY A 100 11.02 5.50 6.58
N GLY A 101 10.82 4.27 7.04
CA GLY A 101 11.76 3.55 7.88
C GLY A 101 13.12 3.30 7.21
N THR A 102 13.14 2.97 5.92
CA THR A 102 14.42 2.77 5.19
C THR A 102 15.26 4.05 5.09
N ALA A 103 14.63 5.23 5.13
CA ALA A 103 15.34 6.51 5.06
C ALA A 103 16.34 6.72 6.22
N TRP A 104 16.12 6.07 7.36
CA TRP A 104 17.05 6.15 8.50
C TRP A 104 18.43 5.57 8.17
N GLY A 105 18.48 4.57 7.30
CA GLY A 105 19.74 3.92 6.86
C GLY A 105 20.51 4.67 5.76
N TRP A 106 19.92 5.69 5.11
CA TRP A 106 20.58 6.35 3.97
C TRP A 106 21.82 7.18 4.34
N ALA A 107 21.84 7.77 5.52
CA ALA A 107 23.00 8.46 6.06
C ALA A 107 23.01 8.34 7.59
N PRO A 108 24.07 7.75 8.17
CA PRO A 108 24.19 7.62 9.61
C PRO A 108 24.08 9.00 10.29
N ASN A 109 23.27 9.07 11.36
CA ASN A 109 23.08 10.28 12.17
C ASN A 109 22.42 11.48 11.45
N SER A 110 21.81 11.29 10.29
CA SER A 110 21.05 12.35 9.61
C SER A 110 19.70 12.59 10.31
N LEU A 111 19.63 13.65 11.11
CA LEU A 111 18.38 14.08 11.76
C LEU A 111 17.27 14.38 10.74
N ALA A 112 17.64 14.85 9.55
CA ALA A 112 16.70 15.12 8.46
C ALA A 112 16.02 13.84 7.97
N ASN A 113 16.77 12.75 7.79
CA ASN A 113 16.22 11.46 7.37
C ASN A 113 15.34 10.82 8.44
N ILE A 114 15.72 10.96 9.72
CA ILE A 114 14.89 10.49 10.85
C ILE A 114 13.56 11.25 10.87
N ARG A 115 13.60 12.58 10.77
CA ARG A 115 12.38 13.41 10.73
C ARG A 115 11.50 13.08 9.54
N PHE A 116 12.10 12.81 8.39
CA PHE A 116 11.37 12.38 7.19
C PHE A 116 10.67 11.03 7.40
N GLY A 117 11.35 10.04 7.98
CA GLY A 117 10.75 8.74 8.31
C GLY A 117 9.57 8.89 9.29
N ILE A 118 9.71 9.73 10.32
CA ILE A 118 8.62 10.05 11.25
C ILE A 118 7.45 10.71 10.49
N ALA A 119 7.71 11.65 9.58
CA ALA A 119 6.68 12.29 8.76
C ALA A 119 5.91 11.26 7.90
N CYS A 120 6.61 10.28 7.30
CA CYS A 120 5.97 9.17 6.56
C CYS A 120 5.03 8.35 7.45
N THR A 121 5.39 8.12 8.72
CA THR A 121 4.52 7.43 9.69
C THR A 121 3.26 8.25 9.99
N PHE A 122 3.37 9.56 10.16
CA PHE A 122 2.20 10.44 10.34
C PHE A 122 1.32 10.49 9.09
N ILE A 123 1.92 10.49 7.88
CA ILE A 123 1.16 10.38 6.63
C ILE A 123 0.38 9.06 6.59
N ASN A 124 0.98 7.94 7.00
CA ASN A 124 0.27 6.67 7.08
C ASN A 124 -0.90 6.71 8.08
N LEU A 125 -0.73 7.30 9.25
CA LEU A 125 -1.81 7.48 10.23
C LEU A 125 -2.96 8.33 9.65
N ALA A 126 -2.63 9.41 8.92
CA ALA A 126 -3.63 10.22 8.24
C ALA A 126 -4.37 9.41 7.15
N ILE A 127 -3.64 8.60 6.35
CA ILE A 127 -4.26 7.71 5.36
C ILE A 127 -5.23 6.74 6.04
N ILE A 128 -4.82 6.08 7.12
CA ILE A 128 -5.68 5.15 7.88
C ILE A 128 -6.95 5.87 8.36
N PHE A 129 -6.82 7.06 8.93
CA PHE A 129 -7.96 7.85 9.36
C PHE A 129 -8.91 8.13 8.19
N PHE A 130 -8.42 8.64 7.07
CA PHE A 130 -9.24 9.00 5.91
C PHE A 130 -9.80 7.77 5.16
N VAL A 131 -9.17 6.60 5.24
CA VAL A 131 -9.77 5.36 4.68
C VAL A 131 -11.15 5.07 5.28
N PHE A 132 -11.38 5.45 6.54
CA PHE A 132 -12.66 5.23 7.21
C PHE A 132 -13.62 6.42 7.05
N GLU A 133 -13.12 7.66 7.01
CA GLU A 133 -13.91 8.88 6.91
C GLU A 133 -14.23 9.23 5.45
N ASP A 134 -13.21 9.36 4.61
CA ASP A 134 -13.30 9.70 3.20
C ASP A 134 -12.14 9.09 2.42
N PHE A 135 -12.36 7.93 1.83
CA PHE A 135 -11.33 7.20 1.09
C PHE A 135 -10.80 7.96 -0.14
N LEU A 136 -11.54 8.94 -0.67
CA LEU A 136 -11.04 9.79 -1.77
C LEU A 136 -9.84 10.61 -1.32
N ILE A 137 -9.91 11.21 -0.12
CA ILE A 137 -8.79 11.94 0.46
C ILE A 137 -7.60 11.02 0.66
N ALA A 138 -7.82 9.79 1.16
CA ALA A 138 -6.76 8.80 1.33
C ALA A 138 -6.08 8.45 0.00
N LEU A 139 -6.84 8.26 -1.10
CA LEU A 139 -6.31 8.02 -2.44
C LEU A 139 -5.45 9.18 -2.93
N VAL A 140 -5.91 10.43 -2.75
CA VAL A 140 -5.17 11.64 -3.15
C VAL A 140 -3.86 11.76 -2.35
N ILE A 141 -3.90 11.52 -1.04
CA ILE A 141 -2.69 11.53 -0.20
C ILE A 141 -1.69 10.49 -0.71
N CYS A 142 -2.12 9.25 -0.97
CA CYS A 142 -1.24 8.21 -1.51
C CYS A 142 -0.68 8.58 -2.89
N PHE A 143 -1.53 9.08 -3.81
CA PHE A 143 -1.12 9.51 -5.15
C PHE A 143 0.02 10.54 -5.11
N LEU A 144 -0.02 11.47 -4.17
CA LEU A 144 1.02 12.51 -4.01
C LEU A 144 2.23 12.01 -3.21
N ALA A 145 2.02 11.15 -2.21
CA ALA A 145 3.08 10.73 -1.29
C ALA A 145 4.18 9.92 -1.97
N PHE A 146 3.85 9.04 -2.93
CA PHE A 146 4.85 8.21 -3.62
C PHE A 146 5.83 9.03 -4.48
N PRO A 147 5.40 9.96 -5.35
CA PRO A 147 6.31 10.83 -6.09
C PRO A 147 7.13 11.75 -5.18
N LEU A 148 6.52 12.28 -4.11
CA LEU A 148 7.22 13.13 -3.14
C LEU A 148 8.29 12.33 -2.39
N PHE A 149 8.01 11.08 -2.03
CA PHE A 149 8.99 10.19 -1.43
C PHE A 149 10.17 9.97 -2.38
N LEU A 150 9.91 9.61 -3.64
CA LEU A 150 10.95 9.42 -4.65
C LEU A 150 11.80 10.69 -4.83
N TYR A 151 11.17 11.86 -4.88
CA TYR A 151 11.89 13.14 -4.97
C TYR A 151 12.83 13.35 -3.78
N TYR A 152 12.39 13.05 -2.57
CA TYR A 152 13.24 13.15 -1.38
C TYR A 152 14.38 12.13 -1.41
N GLU A 153 14.09 10.89 -1.82
CA GLU A 153 15.07 9.80 -1.95
C GLU A 153 16.17 10.15 -2.95
N THR A 154 15.83 10.69 -4.13
CA THR A 154 16.83 11.08 -5.14
C THR A 154 17.83 12.10 -4.64
N LYS A 155 17.43 12.94 -3.69
CA LYS A 155 18.31 13.97 -3.11
C LYS A 155 19.18 13.46 -1.97
N ASN A 156 18.65 12.59 -1.14
CA ASN A 156 19.23 12.25 0.17
C ASN A 156 19.81 10.85 0.25
N ASN A 157 19.46 9.94 -0.68
CA ASN A 157 19.97 8.58 -0.69
C ASN A 157 21.24 8.47 -1.56
N SER A 158 22.37 8.13 -0.96
CA SER A 158 23.64 7.91 -1.68
C SER A 158 23.55 6.73 -2.64
N SER A 159 22.83 5.65 -2.28
CA SER A 159 22.65 4.48 -3.14
C SER A 159 21.91 4.86 -4.43
N PHE A 160 20.95 5.78 -4.36
CA PHE A 160 20.23 6.28 -5.53
C PHE A 160 21.17 7.00 -6.53
N LYS A 161 22.25 7.63 -6.03
CA LYS A 161 23.21 8.35 -6.85
C LYS A 161 24.32 7.43 -7.41
N ASN A 162 24.69 6.40 -6.65
CA ASN A 162 25.83 5.55 -6.96
C ASN A 162 25.45 4.26 -7.69
N ASP A 163 24.19 3.82 -7.61
CA ASP A 163 23.68 2.60 -8.21
C ASP A 163 22.55 2.91 -9.18
N SER A 164 22.87 2.88 -10.48
CA SER A 164 21.93 3.18 -11.55
C SER A 164 20.80 2.15 -11.65
N GLU A 165 21.08 0.86 -11.38
CA GLU A 165 20.07 -0.20 -11.44
C GLU A 165 19.04 -0.04 -10.31
N TYR A 166 19.51 0.29 -9.11
CA TYR A 166 18.62 0.63 -8.00
C TYR A 166 17.76 1.85 -8.30
N ALA A 167 18.37 2.91 -8.83
CA ALA A 167 17.66 4.15 -9.15
C ALA A 167 16.57 3.92 -10.22
N GLU A 168 16.87 3.13 -11.26
CA GLU A 168 15.92 2.78 -12.32
C GLU A 168 14.75 1.97 -11.76
N MET A 169 15.03 0.93 -10.98
CA MET A 169 14.01 0.13 -10.31
C MET A 169 13.08 1.00 -9.47
N ARG A 170 13.61 1.89 -8.64
CA ARG A 170 12.83 2.78 -7.78
C ARG A 170 11.93 3.73 -8.57
N ARG A 171 12.42 4.27 -9.69
CA ARG A 171 11.62 5.12 -10.59
C ARG A 171 10.47 4.34 -11.22
N ILE A 172 10.75 3.14 -11.74
CA ILE A 172 9.73 2.28 -12.36
C ILE A 172 8.66 1.88 -11.34
N LEU A 173 9.05 1.42 -10.16
CA LEU A 173 8.11 1.03 -9.09
C LEU A 173 7.20 2.20 -8.69
N THR A 174 7.78 3.38 -8.48
CA THR A 174 7.01 4.57 -8.10
C THR A 174 6.06 4.99 -9.23
N LEU A 175 6.50 4.94 -10.49
CA LEU A 175 5.66 5.24 -11.65
C LEU A 175 4.46 4.29 -11.74
N LEU A 176 4.70 2.97 -11.60
CA LEU A 176 3.64 1.96 -11.65
C LEU A 176 2.59 2.18 -10.54
N VAL A 177 3.05 2.41 -9.32
CA VAL A 177 2.14 2.68 -8.18
C VAL A 177 1.36 3.98 -8.39
N THR A 178 2.01 5.03 -8.90
CA THR A 178 1.35 6.31 -9.19
C THR A 178 0.28 6.15 -10.28
N ILE A 179 0.55 5.34 -11.34
CA ILE A 179 -0.42 5.00 -12.37
C ILE A 179 -1.62 4.24 -11.76
N CYS A 180 -1.39 3.27 -10.88
CA CYS A 180 -2.46 2.57 -10.18
C CYS A 180 -3.39 3.53 -9.43
N TYR A 181 -2.84 4.47 -8.66
CA TYR A 181 -3.65 5.49 -7.97
C TYR A 181 -4.37 6.43 -8.93
N PHE A 182 -3.73 6.82 -10.04
CA PHE A 182 -4.38 7.63 -11.06
C PHE A 182 -5.61 6.93 -11.66
N ILE A 183 -5.49 5.61 -11.95
CA ILE A 183 -6.61 4.80 -12.46
C ILE A 183 -7.72 4.69 -11.40
N CYS A 184 -7.38 4.50 -10.12
CA CYS A 184 -8.38 4.48 -9.04
C CYS A 184 -9.11 5.83 -8.90
N LEU A 185 -8.40 6.95 -8.98
CA LEU A 185 -9.01 8.28 -8.98
C LEU A 185 -9.89 8.48 -10.22
N ALA A 186 -9.43 8.08 -11.41
CA ALA A 186 -10.23 8.14 -12.62
C ALA A 186 -11.52 7.31 -12.52
N PHE A 187 -11.47 6.16 -11.84
CA PHE A 187 -12.66 5.35 -11.56
C PHE A 187 -13.66 6.10 -10.68
N VAL A 188 -13.20 6.71 -9.57
CA VAL A 188 -14.06 7.46 -8.63
C VAL A 188 -14.71 8.67 -9.29
N PHE A 189 -14.00 9.36 -10.20
CA PHE A 189 -14.52 10.52 -10.91
C PHE A 189 -15.27 10.18 -12.21
N ASN A 190 -15.41 8.90 -12.54
CA ASN A 190 -16.17 8.48 -13.71
C ASN A 190 -17.68 8.65 -13.48
N PRO A 191 -18.39 9.47 -14.28
CA PRO A 191 -19.82 9.71 -14.12
C PRO A 191 -20.69 8.49 -14.46
N TYR A 192 -20.12 7.41 -15.01
CA TYR A 192 -20.82 6.19 -15.44
C TYR A 192 -20.66 5.01 -14.46
N THR A 193 -19.98 5.18 -13.35
CA THR A 193 -19.86 4.21 -12.26
C THR A 193 -20.65 4.67 -11.07
#